data_6c4174567263537e9ed36c36da979fd9
#
_entry.id   6c4174567263537e9ed36c36da979fd9
#
_cell.length_a   1.000
_cell.length_b   1.000
_cell.length_c   1.000
_cell.angle_alpha   90.00
_cell.angle_beta   90.00
_cell.angle_gamma   90.00
#
_symmetry.space_group_name_H-M   'P 1'
#
loop_
_entity.id
_entity.type
_entity.pdbx_description
1 polymer ?
#
loop_
_entity_poly.entity_id
_entity_poly.type
_entity_poly.pdbx_seq_one_letter_code
_entity_poly.pdbx_strand_id
1 'polypeptide(L)'
;MITKKELKEFYEWGLKTKFPLKISPKFTGRGRDFQTYDVTGYWLKMTRKMVNIRKNFMPENIFKMHENHEILYSGYAILAPNCYIKPHKDPDVYMHDYKRIQLPLELPERDKCYMTWDDGKDYYWNEGEVQVWDVMNHTHSGTNESDKPHKFLFMDIKIETEVEL
;
A
#
# COMPACT_ATOMS: atom_id res chain seq x y z
N MET A 1 17.79 -5.63 -1.84
CA MET A 1 17.44 -4.20 -1.98
C MET A 1 16.43 -4.04 -3.10
N ILE A 2 15.30 -3.39 -2.84
CA ILE A 2 14.31 -3.02 -3.87
C ILE A 2 14.80 -1.75 -4.55
N THR A 3 14.94 -1.75 -5.86
CA THR A 3 15.53 -0.65 -6.63
C THR A 3 14.49 0.40 -7.05
N LYS A 4 14.94 1.64 -7.30
CA LYS A 4 14.11 2.70 -7.89
C LYS A 4 13.44 2.25 -9.20
N LYS A 5 14.15 1.47 -10.01
CA LYS A 5 13.60 0.97 -11.27
C LYS A 5 12.41 0.05 -11.05
N GLU A 6 12.53 -0.90 -10.12
CA GLU A 6 11.45 -1.84 -9.78
C GLU A 6 10.22 -1.10 -9.21
N LEU A 7 10.44 -0.13 -8.32
CA LEU A 7 9.37 0.70 -7.78
C LEU A 7 8.68 1.54 -8.85
N LYS A 8 9.44 2.09 -9.79
CA LYS A 8 8.90 2.81 -10.94
C LYS A 8 8.05 1.91 -11.85
N GLU A 9 8.53 0.71 -12.15
CA GLU A 9 7.79 -0.26 -12.94
C GLU A 9 6.48 -0.68 -12.25
N PHE A 10 6.52 -0.88 -10.94
CA PHE A 10 5.34 -1.19 -10.14
C PHE A 10 4.33 -0.02 -10.14
N TYR A 11 4.79 1.20 -9.99
CA TYR A 11 3.99 2.41 -10.08
C TYR A 11 3.31 2.55 -11.46
N GLU A 12 4.09 2.43 -12.54
CA GLU A 12 3.57 2.53 -13.91
C GLU A 12 2.55 1.45 -14.24
N TRP A 13 2.76 0.25 -13.73
CA TRP A 13 1.78 -0.83 -13.83
C TRP A 13 0.50 -0.50 -13.07
N GLY A 14 0.62 0.05 -11.86
CA GLY A 14 -0.52 0.48 -11.04
C GLY A 14 -1.38 1.54 -11.72
N LEU A 15 -0.76 2.52 -12.38
CA LEU A 15 -1.47 3.57 -13.14
C LEU A 15 -2.34 3.03 -14.28
N LYS A 16 -1.90 1.94 -14.91
CA LYS A 16 -2.56 1.35 -16.09
C LYS A 16 -3.55 0.26 -15.74
N THR A 17 -3.51 -0.24 -14.51
CA THR A 17 -4.28 -1.42 -14.10
C THR A 17 -5.62 -1.02 -13.52
N LYS A 18 -6.70 -1.65 -14.00
CA LYS A 18 -8.02 -1.55 -13.39
C LYS A 18 -8.15 -2.62 -12.32
N PHE A 19 -7.98 -2.23 -11.06
CA PHE A 19 -8.16 -3.13 -9.95
C PHE A 19 -9.63 -3.34 -9.65
N PRO A 20 -10.12 -4.60 -9.52
CA PRO A 20 -11.47 -4.86 -9.05
C PRO A 20 -11.57 -4.47 -7.58
N LEU A 21 -12.40 -3.50 -7.28
CA LEU A 21 -12.57 -2.98 -5.93
C LEU A 21 -13.38 -3.97 -5.09
N LYS A 22 -12.87 -4.29 -3.91
CA LYS A 22 -13.63 -4.96 -2.86
C LYS A 22 -13.82 -3.97 -1.72
N ILE A 23 -15.06 -3.63 -1.44
CA ILE A 23 -15.40 -2.94 -0.20
C ILE A 23 -15.22 -3.97 0.91
N SER A 24 -14.28 -3.73 1.81
CA SER A 24 -14.10 -4.60 2.96
C SER A 24 -14.92 -4.06 4.14
N PRO A 25 -16.01 -4.76 4.55
CA PRO A 25 -16.78 -4.36 5.72
C PRO A 25 -15.98 -4.44 7.03
N LYS A 26 -14.81 -5.11 7.02
CA LYS A 26 -13.94 -5.22 8.20
C LYS A 26 -13.19 -3.94 8.54
N PHE A 27 -13.21 -2.92 7.69
CA PHE A 27 -12.58 -1.63 7.93
C PHE A 27 -13.48 -0.59 8.62
N THR A 28 -14.69 -0.95 9.01
CA THR A 28 -15.62 -0.06 9.71
C THR A 28 -15.08 0.52 11.03
N GLY A 29 -14.02 -0.06 11.58
CA GLY A 29 -13.30 0.46 12.74
C GLY A 29 -12.18 1.48 12.42
N ARG A 30 -11.77 1.61 11.16
CA ARG A 30 -10.61 2.42 10.73
C ARG A 30 -10.98 3.73 10.02
N GLY A 31 -12.25 4.07 9.92
CA GLY A 31 -12.75 5.22 9.16
C GLY A 31 -13.77 4.81 8.11
N ARG A 32 -14.39 5.77 7.47
CA ARG A 32 -15.39 5.52 6.42
C ARG A 32 -14.70 5.31 5.07
N ASP A 33 -15.30 4.44 4.26
CA ASP A 33 -15.07 4.32 2.82
C ASP A 33 -13.60 4.09 2.41
N PHE A 34 -12.84 3.38 3.26
CA PHE A 34 -11.55 2.85 2.88
C PHE A 34 -11.75 1.55 2.10
N GLN A 35 -11.34 1.57 0.83
CA GLN A 35 -11.45 0.42 -0.07
C GLN A 35 -10.06 -0.12 -0.38
N THR A 36 -9.91 -1.43 -0.35
CA THR A 36 -8.67 -2.09 -0.72
C THR A 36 -8.88 -3.19 -1.75
N TYR A 37 -7.85 -3.42 -2.53
CA TYR A 37 -7.73 -4.58 -3.39
C TYR A 37 -6.37 -5.25 -3.16
N ASP A 38 -6.40 -6.53 -2.84
CA ASP A 38 -5.20 -7.32 -2.64
C ASP A 38 -4.53 -7.63 -3.96
N VAL A 39 -3.35 -7.11 -4.19
CA VAL A 39 -2.53 -7.43 -5.37
C VAL A 39 -1.87 -8.79 -5.20
N THR A 40 -1.24 -9.01 -4.07
CA THR A 40 -0.57 -10.28 -3.76
C THR A 40 -1.31 -11.13 -2.73
N GLY A 41 -2.06 -10.52 -1.83
CA GLY A 41 -2.83 -11.13 -0.72
C GLY A 41 -2.31 -12.46 -0.24
N TYR A 42 -1.71 -12.55 0.89
CA TYR A 42 -1.31 -13.81 1.54
C TYR A 42 -0.55 -14.84 0.66
N TRP A 43 0.33 -14.37 -0.21
CA TRP A 43 1.13 -15.24 -1.09
C TRP A 43 1.76 -16.41 -0.37
N LEU A 44 2.31 -16.16 0.81
CA LEU A 44 2.96 -17.16 1.63
C LEU A 44 1.99 -18.15 2.29
N LYS A 45 0.69 -17.85 2.30
CA LYS A 45 -0.38 -18.68 2.88
C LYS A 45 -1.30 -19.28 1.81
N MET A 46 -1.02 -19.05 0.54
CA MET A 46 -1.93 -19.42 -0.53
C MET A 46 -1.70 -20.81 -1.07
N THR A 47 -2.80 -21.41 -1.54
CA THR A 47 -2.75 -22.63 -2.33
C THR A 47 -2.03 -22.39 -3.65
N ARG A 48 -1.40 -23.40 -4.21
CA ARG A 48 -0.73 -23.35 -5.53
C ARG A 48 -1.62 -22.73 -6.64
N LYS A 49 -2.92 -22.99 -6.58
CA LYS A 49 -3.90 -22.44 -7.52
C LYS A 49 -4.00 -20.91 -7.43
N MET A 50 -3.97 -20.35 -6.25
CA MET A 50 -4.08 -18.90 -6.05
C MET A 50 -2.79 -18.18 -6.46
N VAL A 51 -1.64 -18.77 -6.24
CA VAL A 51 -0.36 -18.26 -6.74
C VAL A 51 -0.37 -18.18 -8.27
N ASN A 52 -0.87 -19.19 -8.95
CA ASN A 52 -0.99 -19.18 -10.42
C ASN A 52 -1.93 -18.07 -10.93
N ILE A 53 -3.05 -17.83 -10.26
CA ILE A 53 -3.97 -16.74 -10.62
C ILE A 53 -3.27 -15.38 -10.50
N ARG A 54 -2.50 -15.17 -9.44
CA ARG A 54 -1.78 -13.91 -9.23
C ARG A 54 -0.63 -13.72 -10.20
N LYS A 55 0.11 -14.76 -10.49
CA LYS A 55 1.12 -14.73 -11.54
C LYS A 55 0.54 -14.31 -12.89
N ASN A 56 -0.65 -14.77 -13.22
CA ASN A 56 -1.33 -14.40 -14.47
C ASN A 56 -1.88 -12.97 -14.44
N PHE A 57 -2.12 -12.40 -13.26
CA PHE A 57 -2.60 -11.04 -13.10
C PHE A 57 -1.47 -10.00 -13.22
N MET A 58 -0.29 -10.32 -12.71
CA MET A 58 0.87 -9.44 -12.74
C MET A 58 1.72 -9.65 -13.99
N PRO A 59 2.29 -8.59 -14.57
CA PRO A 59 3.40 -8.73 -15.51
C PRO A 59 4.57 -9.49 -14.89
N GLU A 60 5.35 -10.17 -15.71
CA GLU A 60 6.45 -11.03 -15.24
C GLU A 60 7.48 -10.29 -14.39
N ASN A 61 7.84 -9.06 -14.79
CA ASN A 61 8.79 -8.23 -14.03
C ASN A 61 8.29 -7.86 -12.64
N ILE A 62 7.00 -7.54 -12.50
CA ILE A 62 6.37 -7.23 -11.21
C ILE A 62 6.29 -8.49 -10.35
N PHE A 63 5.93 -9.62 -10.95
CA PHE A 63 5.90 -10.89 -10.25
C PHE A 63 7.29 -11.29 -9.73
N LYS A 64 8.33 -11.19 -10.57
CA LYS A 64 9.72 -11.47 -10.17
C LYS A 64 10.22 -10.54 -9.06
N MET A 65 9.87 -9.26 -9.09
CA MET A 65 10.19 -8.33 -8.00
C MET A 65 9.61 -8.85 -6.67
N HIS A 66 8.36 -9.31 -6.67
CA HIS A 66 7.73 -9.85 -5.46
C HIS A 66 8.42 -11.11 -4.94
N GLU A 67 8.83 -12.01 -5.84
CA GLU A 67 9.56 -13.23 -5.45
C GLU A 67 10.98 -12.93 -4.95
N ASN A 68 11.73 -12.11 -5.68
CA ASN A 68 13.13 -11.81 -5.39
C ASN A 68 13.33 -11.08 -4.06
N HIS A 69 12.37 -10.27 -3.65
CA HIS A 69 12.43 -9.48 -2.42
C HIS A 69 11.55 -10.04 -1.30
N GLU A 70 10.97 -11.23 -1.50
CA GLU A 70 10.08 -11.86 -0.52
C GLU A 70 9.02 -10.89 0.03
N ILE A 71 8.36 -10.13 -0.87
CA ILE A 71 7.34 -9.15 -0.49
C ILE A 71 6.20 -9.85 0.22
N LEU A 72 5.92 -9.41 1.45
CA LEU A 72 4.93 -10.06 2.32
C LEU A 72 3.50 -9.85 1.83
N TYR A 73 3.22 -8.65 1.33
CA TYR A 73 1.90 -8.28 0.85
C TYR A 73 1.98 -7.06 -0.07
N SER A 74 1.09 -7.00 -1.05
CA SER A 74 0.86 -5.78 -1.84
C SER A 74 -0.62 -5.56 -2.04
N GLY A 75 -1.01 -4.31 -2.06
CA GLY A 75 -2.38 -3.92 -2.25
C GLY A 75 -2.52 -2.61 -3.02
N TYR A 76 -3.72 -2.43 -3.52
CA TYR A 76 -4.22 -1.16 -4.05
C TYR A 76 -5.28 -0.65 -3.10
N ALA A 77 -5.22 0.61 -2.74
CA ALA A 77 -6.14 1.22 -1.80
C ALA A 77 -6.72 2.52 -2.34
N ILE A 78 -7.95 2.79 -1.93
CA ILE A 78 -8.63 4.07 -2.17
C ILE A 78 -9.06 4.63 -0.83
N LEU A 79 -8.63 5.84 -0.54
CA LEU A 79 -9.18 6.65 0.52
C LEU A 79 -10.19 7.63 -0.08
N ALA A 80 -11.46 7.44 0.25
CA ALA A 80 -12.57 8.21 -0.30
C ALA A 80 -12.47 9.71 0.03
N PRO A 81 -13.20 10.58 -0.71
CA PRO A 81 -13.26 12.01 -0.43
C PRO A 81 -13.69 12.30 1.01
N ASN A 82 -13.07 13.30 1.64
CA ASN A 82 -13.40 13.75 3.00
C ASN A 82 -13.40 12.61 4.04
N CYS A 83 -12.50 11.65 3.90
CA CYS A 83 -12.38 10.48 4.76
C CYS A 83 -11.02 10.38 5.41
N TYR A 84 -10.98 9.63 6.50
CA TYR A 84 -9.75 9.36 7.23
C TYR A 84 -9.73 7.93 7.76
N ILE A 85 -8.52 7.44 7.98
CA ILE A 85 -8.27 6.20 8.70
C ILE A 85 -7.90 6.61 10.13
N LYS A 86 -8.60 6.07 11.13
CA LYS A 86 -8.35 6.40 12.54
C LYS A 86 -6.91 6.09 12.93
N PRO A 87 -6.33 6.85 13.89
CA PRO A 87 -5.02 6.55 14.42
C PRO A 87 -4.94 5.11 14.94
N HIS A 88 -3.93 4.38 14.49
CA HIS A 88 -3.71 2.98 14.85
C HIS A 88 -2.25 2.58 14.60
N LYS A 89 -1.85 1.45 15.15
CA LYS A 89 -0.67 0.67 14.72
C LYS A 89 -1.15 -0.51 13.91
N ASP A 90 -0.41 -0.88 12.89
CA ASP A 90 -0.74 -2.08 12.12
C ASP A 90 -0.44 -3.33 12.95
N PRO A 91 -1.32 -4.35 12.90
CA PRO A 91 -1.10 -5.56 13.66
C PRO A 91 0.01 -6.42 13.07
N ASP A 92 0.67 -7.21 13.91
CA ASP A 92 1.57 -8.29 13.47
C ASP A 92 0.74 -9.42 12.83
N VAL A 93 0.62 -9.37 11.51
CA VAL A 93 -0.13 -10.37 10.73
C VAL A 93 0.77 -11.36 10.00
N TYR A 94 2.08 -11.10 9.96
CA TYR A 94 3.04 -11.91 9.19
C TYR A 94 3.98 -12.74 10.06
N MET A 95 3.94 -12.57 11.40
CA MET A 95 4.91 -13.12 12.33
C MET A 95 6.35 -12.63 12.05
N HIS A 96 6.48 -11.45 11.48
CA HIS A 96 7.72 -10.75 11.16
C HIS A 96 7.54 -9.25 11.34
N ASP A 97 8.57 -8.58 11.82
CA ASP A 97 8.63 -7.14 11.77
C ASP A 97 8.64 -6.68 10.32
N TYR A 98 7.79 -5.73 10.00
CA TYR A 98 7.65 -5.20 8.65
C TYR A 98 7.50 -3.69 8.62
N LYS A 99 7.81 -3.14 7.47
CA LYS A 99 7.54 -1.75 7.11
C LYS A 99 6.74 -1.68 5.82
N ARG A 100 6.05 -0.57 5.61
CA ARG A 100 5.21 -0.35 4.44
C ARG A 100 5.80 0.65 3.49
N ILE A 101 5.90 0.28 2.23
CA ILE A 101 6.12 1.20 1.11
C ILE A 101 4.77 1.69 0.63
N GLN A 102 4.61 3.00 0.45
CA GLN A 102 3.43 3.62 -0.18
C GLN A 102 3.83 4.35 -1.45
N LEU A 103 3.00 4.19 -2.49
CA LEU A 103 3.16 4.77 -3.82
C LEU A 103 1.85 5.44 -4.22
N PRO A 104 1.69 6.75 -3.99
CA PRO A 104 0.52 7.49 -4.44
C PRO A 104 0.40 7.46 -5.96
N LEU A 105 -0.75 6.99 -6.47
CA LEU A 105 -1.05 6.92 -7.90
C LEU A 105 -1.82 8.12 -8.40
N GLU A 106 -2.80 8.55 -7.63
CA GLU A 106 -3.69 9.65 -7.96
C GLU A 106 -3.98 10.45 -6.70
N LEU A 107 -3.52 11.69 -6.69
CA LEU A 107 -3.77 12.67 -5.65
C LEU A 107 -4.62 13.79 -6.21
N PRO A 108 -5.85 13.96 -5.71
CA PRO A 108 -6.73 15.01 -6.22
C PRO A 108 -6.22 16.42 -5.92
N GLU A 109 -5.68 16.63 -4.72
CA GLU A 109 -5.11 17.88 -4.25
C GLU A 109 -3.94 17.58 -3.31
N ARG A 110 -2.77 18.07 -3.68
CA ARG A 110 -1.50 17.73 -3.04
C ARG A 110 -1.42 18.07 -1.55
N ASP A 111 -2.04 19.15 -1.14
CA ASP A 111 -2.02 19.69 0.22
C ASP A 111 -3.20 19.21 1.09
N LYS A 112 -3.99 18.26 0.60
CA LYS A 112 -5.16 17.73 1.30
C LYS A 112 -5.09 16.23 1.59
N CYS A 113 -4.03 15.56 1.15
CA CYS A 113 -3.82 14.14 1.40
C CYS A 113 -2.52 13.94 2.17
N TYR A 114 -2.62 13.41 3.38
CA TYR A 114 -1.47 13.28 4.27
C TYR A 114 -1.60 12.11 5.26
N MET A 115 -0.46 11.70 5.79
CA MET A 115 -0.38 10.80 6.93
C MET A 115 0.03 11.60 8.18
N THR A 116 -0.71 11.44 9.26
CA THR A 116 -0.31 11.97 10.56
C THR A 116 0.42 10.87 11.33
N TRP A 117 1.61 11.19 11.81
CA TRP A 117 2.49 10.29 12.53
C TRP A 117 2.43 10.50 14.04
N ASP A 118 2.97 9.60 14.83
CA ASP A 118 2.93 9.66 16.30
C ASP A 118 3.70 10.84 16.93
N ASP A 119 4.55 11.51 16.17
CA ASP A 119 5.18 12.78 16.55
C ASP A 119 4.25 14.01 16.37
N GLY A 120 3.02 13.78 15.91
CA GLY A 120 2.02 14.82 15.65
C GLY A 120 2.22 15.60 14.37
N LYS A 121 3.15 15.17 13.50
CA LYS A 121 3.40 15.83 12.22
C LYS A 121 2.59 15.19 11.10
N ASP A 122 2.21 16.03 10.13
CA ASP A 122 1.57 15.62 8.90
C ASP A 122 2.60 15.51 7.77
N TYR A 123 2.59 14.35 7.12
CA TYR A 123 3.43 14.03 5.97
C TYR A 123 2.56 13.94 4.73
N TYR A 124 2.69 14.92 3.85
CA TYR A 124 1.89 15.02 2.63
C TYR A 124 2.41 14.08 1.55
N TRP A 125 1.48 13.45 0.86
CA TRP A 125 1.81 12.57 -0.26
C TRP A 125 2.02 13.35 -1.56
N ASN A 126 2.91 12.82 -2.39
CA ASN A 126 3.12 13.29 -3.76
C ASN A 126 3.00 12.11 -4.72
N GLU A 127 2.39 12.34 -5.88
CA GLU A 127 2.25 11.30 -6.90
C GLU A 127 3.61 10.75 -7.33
N GLY A 128 3.73 9.41 -7.37
CA GLY A 128 4.96 8.72 -7.74
C GLY A 128 6.09 8.79 -6.71
N GLU A 129 5.91 9.50 -5.59
CA GLU A 129 6.90 9.54 -4.50
C GLU A 129 6.82 8.24 -3.68
N VAL A 130 7.96 7.65 -3.45
CA VAL A 130 8.09 6.48 -2.59
C VAL A 130 8.20 6.93 -1.14
N GLN A 131 7.28 6.48 -0.30
CA GLN A 131 7.35 6.68 1.14
C GLN A 131 7.46 5.34 1.85
N VAL A 132 8.32 5.26 2.87
CA VAL A 132 8.56 4.05 3.66
C VAL A 132 8.25 4.32 5.12
N TRP A 133 7.37 3.51 5.71
CA TRP A 133 6.80 3.72 7.04
C TRP A 133 6.92 2.48 7.94
N ASP A 134 7.40 2.66 9.15
CA ASP A 134 7.34 1.64 10.22
C ASP A 134 5.95 1.65 10.88
N VAL A 135 4.99 1.08 10.18
CA VAL A 135 3.57 1.11 10.55
C VAL A 135 3.21 0.23 11.75
N MET A 136 4.07 -0.72 12.13
CA MET A 136 3.86 -1.57 13.28
C MET A 136 4.20 -0.89 14.60
N ASN A 137 5.30 -0.13 14.61
CA ASN A 137 5.84 0.43 15.86
C ASN A 137 5.29 1.83 16.15
N HIS A 138 4.80 2.54 15.12
CA HIS A 138 4.34 3.91 15.24
C HIS A 138 2.84 4.05 14.98
N THR A 139 2.18 4.83 15.84
CA THR A 139 0.76 5.19 15.62
C THR A 139 0.68 6.16 14.44
N HIS A 140 -0.19 5.84 13.51
CA HIS A 140 -0.37 6.64 12.30
C HIS A 140 -1.85 6.70 11.87
N SER A 141 -2.17 7.70 11.07
CA SER A 141 -3.48 7.86 10.43
C SER A 141 -3.31 8.42 9.03
N GLY A 142 -4.24 8.13 8.14
CA GLY A 142 -4.27 8.69 6.79
C GLY A 142 -5.51 9.55 6.60
N THR A 143 -5.35 10.70 5.94
CA THR A 143 -6.44 11.67 5.74
C THR A 143 -6.51 12.11 4.29
N ASN A 144 -7.73 12.21 3.78
CA ASN A 144 -8.06 12.83 2.51
C ASN A 144 -9.14 13.89 2.73
N GLU A 145 -8.74 15.15 2.77
CA GLU A 145 -9.64 16.31 2.93
C GLU A 145 -10.14 16.88 1.60
N SER A 146 -9.78 16.25 0.49
CA SER A 146 -10.24 16.67 -0.83
C SER A 146 -11.63 16.12 -1.16
N ASP A 147 -12.23 16.64 -2.21
CA ASP A 147 -13.53 16.20 -2.75
C ASP A 147 -13.42 15.02 -3.74
N LYS A 148 -12.20 14.48 -3.92
CA LYS A 148 -11.90 13.36 -4.85
C LYS A 148 -11.17 12.23 -4.12
N PRO A 149 -11.23 10.99 -4.64
CA PRO A 149 -10.54 9.86 -4.03
C PRO A 149 -9.02 10.00 -4.14
N HIS A 150 -8.31 9.59 -3.09
CA HIS A 150 -6.87 9.36 -3.09
C HIS A 150 -6.61 7.87 -3.33
N LYS A 151 -5.82 7.55 -4.36
CA LYS A 151 -5.51 6.18 -4.78
C LYS A 151 -4.02 5.91 -4.67
N PHE A 152 -3.67 4.77 -4.11
CA PHE A 152 -2.27 4.39 -3.92
C PHE A 152 -2.04 2.88 -3.95
N LEU A 153 -0.83 2.50 -4.33
CA LEU A 153 -0.29 1.15 -4.09
C LEU A 153 0.46 1.12 -2.77
N PHE A 154 0.49 -0.03 -2.15
CA PHE A 154 1.35 -0.28 -1.00
C PHE A 154 1.95 -1.68 -1.03
N MET A 155 3.08 -1.84 -0.39
CA MET A 155 3.75 -3.11 -0.15
C MET A 155 4.22 -3.20 1.29
N ASP A 156 3.95 -4.34 1.93
CA ASP A 156 4.55 -4.70 3.20
C ASP A 156 5.79 -5.58 2.93
N ILE A 157 6.90 -5.14 3.44
CA ILE A 157 8.20 -5.76 3.27
C ILE A 157 8.82 -6.02 4.64
N LYS A 158 9.71 -7.01 4.74
CA LYS A 158 10.45 -7.25 5.99
C LYS A 158 11.21 -5.99 6.39
N ILE A 159 11.31 -5.73 7.70
CA ILE A 159 11.91 -4.49 8.22
C ILE A 159 13.36 -4.30 7.74
N GLU A 160 14.12 -5.39 7.61
CA GLU A 160 15.50 -5.39 7.15
C GLU A 160 15.68 -5.20 5.64
N THR A 161 14.60 -5.29 4.84
CA THR A 161 14.69 -5.11 3.38
C THR A 161 15.07 -3.67 3.04
N GLU A 162 16.19 -3.50 2.37
CA GLU A 162 16.64 -2.19 1.90
C GLU A 162 15.80 -1.70 0.71
N VAL A 163 15.57 -0.40 0.66
CA VAL A 163 14.82 0.29 -0.40
C VAL A 163 15.64 1.46 -0.90
N GLU A 164 15.84 1.51 -2.20
CA GLU A 164 16.49 2.65 -2.88
C GLU A 164 15.45 3.78 -3.08
N LEU A 165 15.67 4.93 -2.39
CA LEU A 165 14.80 6.11 -2.46
C LEU A 165 15.35 7.20 -3.39
#